data_4d3939d3555e5b5422e68dd7d6b8d0f5
#
_entry.id   4d3939d3555e5b5422e68dd7d6b8d0f5
#
_cell.length_a   1.000
_cell.length_b   1.000
_cell.length_c   1.000
_cell.angle_alpha   90.00
_cell.angle_beta   90.00
_cell.angle_gamma   90.00
#
_symmetry.space_group_name_H-M   'P 1'
#
loop_
_entity.id
_entity.type
_entity.pdbx_description
1 polymer ?
#
loop_
_entity_poly.entity_id
_entity_poly.type
_entity_poly.pdbx_seq_one_letter_code
_entity_poly.pdbx_strand_id
1 'polypeptide(L)'
;GIGAGFYLDAAQTPWRTHWRMESYLVQELLPLLAQHLPIDGERVGITGHSMGGHGALTLALRHPGRFKSLSAFAPICAPSQCPWGEKAFTGYLGADRTAWQEHDATVLMQNQPIAPYPGGILIDQGLADKFLAEQLHPHLFEAACQAIGQPLTLRRHADYDHGYYFVQTFVADHLRHHAQALL
;
A
#
# COMPACT_ATOMS: atom_id res chain seq x y z
N GLY A 1 -1.57 18.15 -2.47
CA GLY A 1 -0.94 18.35 -1.60
C GLY A 1 -0.79 18.03 -0.14
N ILE A 2 -1.11 18.94 0.74
CA ILE A 2 -0.93 18.74 2.17
C ILE A 2 -1.76 17.52 2.64
N GLY A 3 -1.10 16.54 3.28
CA GLY A 3 -1.75 15.35 3.82
C GLY A 3 -2.14 14.26 2.82
N ALA A 4 -1.75 14.36 1.55
CA ALA A 4 -2.13 13.40 0.51
C ALA A 4 -0.97 13.08 -0.44
N GLY A 5 0.18 12.67 0.10
CA GLY A 5 1.40 12.40 -0.66
C GLY A 5 1.42 11.10 -1.45
N PHE A 6 0.46 10.20 -1.26
CA PHE A 6 0.36 8.89 -1.92
C PHE A 6 1.63 8.04 -1.87
N TYR A 7 2.51 8.31 -0.90
CA TYR A 7 3.75 7.56 -0.65
C TYR A 7 4.67 7.42 -1.86
N LEU A 8 4.69 8.45 -2.71
CA LEU A 8 5.55 8.55 -3.90
C LEU A 8 6.50 9.75 -3.79
N ASP A 9 7.48 9.82 -4.68
CA ASP A 9 8.31 10.99 -4.89
C ASP A 9 7.75 11.79 -6.05
N ALA A 10 7.33 13.02 -5.79
CA ALA A 10 6.77 13.89 -6.80
C ALA A 10 7.83 14.32 -7.83
N ALA A 11 7.48 14.26 -9.11
CA ALA A 11 8.31 14.69 -10.24
C ALA A 11 8.00 16.10 -10.71
N GLN A 12 6.80 16.62 -10.41
CA GLN A 12 6.31 17.90 -10.93
C GLN A 12 6.52 19.06 -9.95
N THR A 13 6.79 20.23 -10.49
CA THR A 13 6.80 21.50 -9.75
C THR A 13 5.35 21.86 -9.38
N PRO A 14 5.09 22.40 -8.17
CA PRO A 14 6.06 22.78 -7.12
C PRO A 14 6.43 21.63 -6.16
N TRP A 15 5.89 20.45 -6.36
CA TRP A 15 5.92 19.34 -5.39
C TRP A 15 7.28 18.64 -5.29
N ARG A 16 8.01 18.48 -6.38
CA ARG A 16 9.23 17.64 -6.49
C ARG A 16 10.33 17.93 -5.46
N THR A 17 10.35 19.13 -4.89
CA THR A 17 11.40 19.52 -3.96
C THR A 17 11.22 18.87 -2.57
N HIS A 18 9.97 18.76 -2.09
CA HIS A 18 9.70 18.36 -0.71
C HIS A 18 8.69 17.22 -0.57
N TRP A 19 7.93 16.86 -1.59
CA TRP A 19 6.97 15.76 -1.57
C TRP A 19 7.65 14.48 -2.06
N ARG A 20 8.47 13.88 -1.18
CA ARG A 20 9.30 12.71 -1.47
C ARG A 20 9.12 11.64 -0.41
N MET A 21 7.89 11.17 -0.24
CA MET A 21 7.53 10.28 0.85
C MET A 21 8.12 8.87 0.68
N GLU A 22 8.26 8.38 -0.56
CA GLU A 22 8.93 7.10 -0.83
C GLU A 22 10.40 7.14 -0.38
N SER A 23 11.17 8.11 -0.87
CA SER A 23 12.57 8.31 -0.45
C SER A 23 12.69 8.50 1.06
N TYR A 24 11.84 9.33 1.66
CA TYR A 24 11.85 9.56 3.10
C TYR A 24 11.69 8.26 3.89
N LEU A 25 10.70 7.44 3.56
CA LEU A 25 10.45 6.20 4.29
C LEU A 25 11.56 5.17 4.11
N VAL A 26 11.98 4.95 2.87
CA VAL A 26 12.89 3.85 2.54
C VAL A 26 14.35 4.23 2.79
N GLN A 27 14.75 5.46 2.48
CA GLN A 27 16.15 5.90 2.50
C GLN A 27 16.54 6.65 3.77
N GLU A 28 15.58 7.27 4.48
CA GLU A 28 15.85 8.06 5.68
C GLU A 28 15.26 7.41 6.93
N LEU A 29 13.93 7.25 7.00
CA LEU A 29 13.26 6.82 8.23
C LEU A 29 13.65 5.40 8.66
N LEU A 30 13.61 4.43 7.76
CA LEU A 30 13.94 3.05 8.12
C LEU A 30 15.39 2.88 8.58
N PRO A 31 16.42 3.45 7.89
CA PRO A 31 17.78 3.44 8.40
C PRO A 31 17.93 4.17 9.74
N LEU A 32 17.28 5.32 9.91
CA LEU A 32 17.32 6.08 11.16
C LEU A 32 16.76 5.26 12.33
N LEU A 33 15.62 4.59 12.14
CA LEU A 33 15.04 3.72 13.16
C LEU A 33 15.95 2.56 13.52
N ALA A 34 16.56 1.91 12.52
CA ALA A 34 17.50 0.81 12.75
C ALA A 34 18.77 1.27 13.48
N GLN A 35 19.20 2.52 13.29
CA GLN A 35 20.34 3.09 13.98
C GLN A 35 20.06 3.43 15.45
N HIS A 36 18.84 3.88 15.76
CA HIS A 36 18.50 4.46 17.07
C HIS A 36 17.64 3.56 17.97
N LEU A 37 17.04 2.52 17.42
CA LEU A 37 16.18 1.59 18.15
C LEU A 37 16.76 0.16 18.10
N PRO A 38 16.53 -0.66 19.13
CA PRO A 38 16.96 -2.05 19.16
C PRO A 38 16.06 -2.94 18.28
N ILE A 39 16.03 -2.64 16.98
CA ILE A 39 15.23 -3.38 15.99
C ILE A 39 16.14 -4.00 14.92
N ASP A 40 15.69 -5.10 14.34
CA ASP A 40 16.33 -5.70 13.18
C ASP A 40 15.79 -5.05 11.90
N GLY A 41 16.59 -4.15 11.31
CA GLY A 41 16.22 -3.44 10.09
C GLY A 41 16.05 -4.31 8.85
N GLU A 42 16.48 -5.58 8.88
CA GLU A 42 16.30 -6.54 7.79
C GLU A 42 15.00 -7.35 7.90
N ARG A 43 14.38 -7.35 9.08
CA ARG A 43 13.11 -8.05 9.35
C ARG A 43 11.97 -7.05 9.58
N VAL A 44 11.53 -6.41 8.50
CA VAL A 44 10.49 -5.38 8.52
C VAL A 44 9.27 -5.84 7.75
N GLY A 45 8.10 -5.74 8.38
CA GLY A 45 6.79 -5.82 7.73
C GLY A 45 6.25 -4.43 7.41
N ILE A 46 5.28 -4.35 6.50
CA ILE A 46 4.62 -3.08 6.17
C ILE A 46 3.11 -3.24 6.18
N THR A 47 2.44 -2.28 6.81
CA THR A 47 0.98 -2.19 6.85
C THR A 47 0.51 -0.74 6.79
N GLY A 48 -0.72 -0.53 6.41
CA GLY A 48 -1.31 0.81 6.40
C GLY A 48 -2.82 0.79 6.17
N HIS A 49 -3.46 1.94 6.38
CA HIS A 49 -4.90 2.12 6.19
C HIS A 49 -5.15 3.13 5.07
N SER A 50 -6.14 2.85 4.19
CA SER A 50 -6.59 3.77 3.15
C SER A 50 -5.47 4.15 2.16
N MET A 51 -5.11 5.44 2.07
CA MET A 51 -3.93 5.91 1.34
C MET A 51 -2.64 5.32 1.92
N GLY A 52 -2.56 5.08 3.24
CA GLY A 52 -1.44 4.35 3.86
C GLY A 52 -1.40 2.88 3.48
N GLY A 53 -2.57 2.26 3.26
CA GLY A 53 -2.69 0.92 2.70
C GLY A 53 -2.19 0.86 1.25
N HIS A 54 -2.54 1.86 0.44
CA HIS A 54 -1.94 2.05 -0.88
C HIS A 54 -0.40 2.13 -0.80
N GLY A 55 0.11 2.96 0.10
CA GLY A 55 1.56 3.10 0.31
C GLY A 55 2.21 1.79 0.72
N ALA A 56 1.57 1.01 1.61
CA ALA A 56 2.07 -0.31 1.99
C ALA A 56 2.17 -1.26 0.79
N LEU A 57 1.13 -1.31 -0.05
CA LEU A 57 1.12 -2.15 -1.25
C LEU A 57 2.19 -1.71 -2.26
N THR A 58 2.25 -0.42 -2.59
CA THR A 58 3.16 0.08 -3.62
C THR A 58 4.62 0.02 -3.19
N LEU A 59 4.95 0.43 -1.97
CA LEU A 59 6.33 0.36 -1.47
C LEU A 59 6.84 -1.08 -1.38
N ALA A 60 5.98 -2.01 -0.95
CA ALA A 60 6.34 -3.43 -0.89
C ALA A 60 6.64 -4.01 -2.28
N LEU A 61 5.87 -3.64 -3.30
CA LEU A 61 6.03 -4.14 -4.67
C LEU A 61 7.18 -3.44 -5.43
N ARG A 62 7.45 -2.18 -5.12
CA ARG A 62 8.55 -1.41 -5.74
C ARG A 62 9.92 -1.71 -5.13
N HIS A 63 9.96 -2.20 -3.88
CA HIS A 63 11.20 -2.53 -3.18
C HIS A 63 11.25 -4.03 -2.82
N PRO A 64 11.44 -4.92 -3.82
CA PRO A 64 11.42 -6.37 -3.61
C PRO A 64 12.40 -6.80 -2.52
N GLY A 65 11.92 -7.63 -1.59
CA GLY A 65 12.74 -8.17 -0.49
C GLY A 65 12.98 -7.21 0.69
N ARG A 66 12.64 -5.92 0.55
CA ARG A 66 12.80 -4.94 1.65
C ARG A 66 11.82 -5.19 2.79
N PHE A 67 10.58 -5.56 2.46
CA PHE A 67 9.54 -5.87 3.44
C PHE A 67 9.24 -7.37 3.38
N LYS A 68 9.31 -8.04 4.52
CA LYS A 68 9.14 -9.51 4.61
C LYS A 68 7.66 -9.93 4.68
N SER A 69 6.79 -9.02 5.05
CA SER A 69 5.34 -9.23 5.12
C SER A 69 4.58 -7.96 4.77
N LEU A 70 3.37 -8.16 4.22
CA LEU A 70 2.54 -7.10 3.68
C LEU A 70 1.10 -7.30 4.11
N SER A 71 0.50 -6.24 4.65
CA SER A 71 -0.93 -6.21 4.91
C SER A 71 -1.51 -4.80 4.71
N ALA A 72 -2.83 -4.68 4.60
CA ALA A 72 -3.48 -3.37 4.45
C ALA A 72 -4.93 -3.39 4.96
N PHE A 73 -5.38 -2.23 5.44
CA PHE A 73 -6.78 -1.95 5.79
C PHE A 73 -7.38 -1.01 4.76
N ALA A 74 -8.49 -1.41 4.12
CA ALA A 74 -9.23 -0.60 3.17
C ALA A 74 -8.33 0.22 2.21
N PRO A 75 -7.36 -0.43 1.53
CA PRO A 75 -6.38 0.29 0.71
C PRO A 75 -6.99 0.88 -0.56
N ILE A 76 -6.41 1.98 -1.05
CA ILE A 76 -6.64 2.43 -2.44
C ILE A 76 -5.80 1.52 -3.35
N CYS A 77 -6.44 0.55 -4.01
CA CYS A 77 -5.75 -0.51 -4.74
C CYS A 77 -5.37 -0.16 -6.17
N ALA A 78 -6.15 0.72 -6.81
CA ALA A 78 -5.95 1.12 -8.20
C ALA A 78 -6.08 2.65 -8.36
N PRO A 79 -5.11 3.43 -7.83
CA PRO A 79 -5.20 4.88 -7.80
C PRO A 79 -5.26 5.52 -9.20
N SER A 80 -4.74 4.88 -10.23
CA SER A 80 -4.85 5.36 -11.61
C SER A 80 -6.29 5.29 -12.17
N GLN A 81 -7.21 4.64 -11.45
CA GLN A 81 -8.59 4.42 -11.83
C GLN A 81 -9.60 5.01 -10.82
N CYS A 82 -9.15 5.84 -9.89
CA CYS A 82 -10.03 6.47 -8.92
C CYS A 82 -9.79 7.99 -8.84
N PRO A 83 -10.82 8.79 -8.51
CA PRO A 83 -10.74 10.26 -8.49
C PRO A 83 -9.61 10.82 -7.63
N TRP A 84 -9.37 10.25 -6.44
CA TRP A 84 -8.29 10.72 -5.56
C TRP A 84 -6.90 10.45 -6.14
N GLY A 85 -6.70 9.27 -6.70
CA GLY A 85 -5.44 8.91 -7.32
C GLY A 85 -5.18 9.69 -8.59
N GLU A 86 -6.16 9.85 -9.47
CA GLU A 86 -6.03 10.68 -10.68
C GLU A 86 -5.64 12.12 -10.35
N LYS A 87 -6.30 12.72 -9.36
CA LYS A 87 -5.96 14.07 -8.89
C LYS A 87 -4.53 14.16 -8.35
N ALA A 88 -4.12 13.18 -7.52
CA ALA A 88 -2.78 13.16 -6.93
C ALA A 88 -1.71 12.92 -7.99
N PHE A 89 -1.88 11.92 -8.85
CA PHE A 89 -0.91 11.56 -9.86
C PHE A 89 -0.75 12.62 -10.93
N THR A 90 -1.84 13.26 -11.38
CA THR A 90 -1.76 14.41 -12.25
C THR A 90 -0.89 15.52 -11.64
N GLY A 91 -1.08 15.81 -10.35
CA GLY A 91 -0.31 16.84 -9.66
C GLY A 91 1.15 16.46 -9.43
N TYR A 92 1.41 15.23 -8.99
CA TYR A 92 2.75 14.80 -8.58
C TYR A 92 3.60 14.22 -9.71
N LEU A 93 2.99 13.46 -10.61
CA LEU A 93 3.69 12.75 -11.68
C LEU A 93 3.49 13.41 -13.05
N GLY A 94 2.45 14.24 -13.20
CA GLY A 94 2.10 14.87 -14.46
C GLY A 94 1.02 14.12 -15.23
N ALA A 95 0.75 14.58 -16.46
CA ALA A 95 -0.34 14.03 -17.28
C ALA A 95 0.00 12.71 -18.00
N ASP A 96 1.27 12.32 -18.03
CA ASP A 96 1.69 11.04 -18.63
C ASP A 96 1.27 9.87 -17.74
N ARG A 97 0.22 9.17 -18.14
CA ARG A 97 -0.31 8.03 -17.41
C ARG A 97 0.64 6.82 -17.37
N THR A 98 1.65 6.79 -18.24
CA THR A 98 2.67 5.73 -18.18
C THR A 98 3.46 5.79 -16.88
N ALA A 99 3.80 7.00 -16.42
CA ALA A 99 4.48 7.19 -15.13
C ALA A 99 3.61 6.77 -13.93
N TRP A 100 2.28 6.76 -14.06
CA TRP A 100 1.38 6.35 -12.98
C TRP A 100 1.42 4.85 -12.69
N GLN A 101 1.73 4.04 -13.71
CA GLN A 101 1.77 2.57 -13.61
C GLN A 101 2.75 2.09 -12.55
N GLU A 102 3.85 2.82 -12.36
CA GLU A 102 4.87 2.52 -11.35
C GLU A 102 4.40 2.81 -9.91
N HIS A 103 3.25 3.46 -9.75
CA HIS A 103 2.68 3.83 -8.46
C HIS A 103 1.26 3.28 -8.24
N ASP A 104 0.78 2.40 -9.13
CA ASP A 104 -0.51 1.72 -9.01
C ASP A 104 -0.30 0.29 -8.54
N ALA A 105 -0.81 -0.05 -7.35
CA ALA A 105 -0.59 -1.36 -6.72
C ALA A 105 -1.13 -2.51 -7.59
N THR A 106 -2.26 -2.32 -8.26
CA THR A 106 -2.85 -3.34 -9.14
C THR A 106 -1.96 -3.59 -10.36
N VAL A 107 -1.48 -2.53 -11.00
CA VAL A 107 -0.57 -2.64 -12.16
C VAL A 107 0.78 -3.22 -11.75
N LEU A 108 1.32 -2.79 -10.61
CA LEU A 108 2.56 -3.34 -10.06
C LEU A 108 2.43 -4.85 -9.80
N MET A 109 1.31 -5.31 -9.24
CA MET A 109 1.08 -6.73 -8.99
C MET A 109 0.98 -7.51 -10.29
N GLN A 110 0.25 -7.01 -11.30
CA GLN A 110 0.12 -7.65 -12.62
C GLN A 110 1.47 -7.85 -13.32
N ASN A 111 2.41 -6.95 -13.08
CA ASN A 111 3.73 -6.96 -13.71
C ASN A 111 4.79 -7.76 -12.92
N GLN A 112 4.44 -8.36 -11.76
CA GLN A 112 5.38 -9.22 -11.04
C GLN A 112 5.63 -10.52 -11.82
N PRO A 113 6.89 -10.93 -11.99
CA PRO A 113 7.22 -12.17 -12.72
C PRO A 113 6.86 -13.43 -11.93
N ILE A 114 6.78 -13.34 -10.62
CA ILE A 114 6.42 -14.39 -9.67
C ILE A 114 5.68 -13.78 -8.47
N ALA A 115 4.96 -14.60 -7.72
CA ALA A 115 4.30 -14.18 -6.49
C ALA A 115 5.34 -13.62 -5.47
N PRO A 116 5.35 -12.31 -5.19
CA PRO A 116 6.39 -11.72 -4.34
C PRO A 116 6.24 -12.05 -2.84
N TYR A 117 5.05 -12.44 -2.42
CA TYR A 117 4.72 -12.78 -1.03
C TYR A 117 4.13 -14.20 -0.94
N PRO A 118 4.94 -15.26 -1.03
CA PRO A 118 4.44 -16.65 -0.99
C PRO A 118 3.74 -17.00 0.33
N GLY A 119 4.07 -16.32 1.43
CA GLY A 119 3.35 -16.41 2.72
C GLY A 119 1.99 -15.73 2.74
N GLY A 120 1.61 -15.05 1.66
CA GLY A 120 0.34 -14.36 1.50
C GLY A 120 0.37 -12.88 1.87
N ILE A 121 -0.61 -12.16 1.35
CA ILE A 121 -0.92 -10.76 1.67
C ILE A 121 -2.25 -10.75 2.42
N LEU A 122 -2.38 -9.96 3.48
CA LEU A 122 -3.64 -9.81 4.23
C LEU A 122 -4.25 -8.43 3.96
N ILE A 123 -5.50 -8.41 3.50
CA ILE A 123 -6.28 -7.17 3.34
C ILE A 123 -7.61 -7.32 4.05
N ASP A 124 -7.97 -6.34 4.86
CA ASP A 124 -9.30 -6.19 5.43
C ASP A 124 -10.06 -5.04 4.79
N GLN A 125 -11.35 -5.25 4.47
CA GLN A 125 -12.21 -4.29 3.84
C GLN A 125 -13.60 -4.27 4.48
N GLY A 126 -14.04 -3.10 4.94
CA GLY A 126 -15.41 -2.88 5.39
C GLY A 126 -16.37 -2.77 4.21
N LEU A 127 -17.53 -3.45 4.28
CA LEU A 127 -18.54 -3.39 3.22
C LEU A 127 -19.48 -2.19 3.33
N ALA A 128 -19.56 -1.54 4.51
CA ALA A 128 -20.25 -0.26 4.70
C ALA A 128 -19.35 0.95 4.45
N ASP A 129 -18.15 0.73 3.92
CA ASP A 129 -17.20 1.79 3.60
C ASP A 129 -17.70 2.61 2.40
N LYS A 130 -18.00 3.88 2.63
CA LYS A 130 -18.50 4.79 1.59
C LYS A 130 -17.53 5.06 0.44
N PHE A 131 -16.24 4.76 0.63
CA PHE A 131 -15.21 4.94 -0.38
C PHE A 131 -14.97 3.68 -1.21
N LEU A 132 -15.55 2.54 -0.82
CA LEU A 132 -15.30 1.24 -1.43
C LEU A 132 -15.51 1.25 -2.95
N ALA A 133 -16.65 1.79 -3.40
CA ALA A 133 -17.04 1.74 -4.80
C ALA A 133 -16.25 2.70 -5.72
N GLU A 134 -15.91 3.90 -5.22
CA GLU A 134 -15.33 4.94 -6.07
C GLU A 134 -13.82 5.11 -5.92
N GLN A 135 -13.26 4.70 -4.77
CA GLN A 135 -11.87 5.04 -4.44
C GLN A 135 -10.97 3.83 -4.20
N LEU A 136 -11.50 2.74 -3.60
CA LEU A 136 -10.62 1.71 -3.05
C LEU A 136 -10.35 0.55 -4.02
N HIS A 137 -11.34 0.06 -4.72
CA HIS A 137 -11.26 -0.97 -5.76
C HIS A 137 -10.46 -2.25 -5.38
N PRO A 138 -10.67 -2.86 -4.18
CA PRO A 138 -9.89 -4.03 -3.76
C PRO A 138 -10.05 -5.25 -4.70
N HIS A 139 -11.18 -5.34 -5.41
CA HIS A 139 -11.44 -6.40 -6.40
C HIS A 139 -10.47 -6.39 -7.57
N LEU A 140 -9.94 -5.22 -7.96
CA LEU A 140 -8.94 -5.12 -9.03
C LEU A 140 -7.60 -5.71 -8.60
N PHE A 141 -7.18 -5.42 -7.37
CA PHE A 141 -5.97 -6.01 -6.80
C PHE A 141 -6.11 -7.53 -6.56
N GLU A 142 -7.29 -7.97 -6.10
CA GLU A 142 -7.62 -9.39 -5.96
C GLU A 142 -7.48 -10.12 -7.30
N ALA A 143 -8.04 -9.57 -8.38
CA ALA A 143 -7.91 -10.13 -9.72
C ALA A 143 -6.44 -10.18 -10.20
N ALA A 144 -5.65 -9.13 -9.93
CA ALA A 144 -4.23 -9.09 -10.24
C ALA A 144 -3.44 -10.18 -9.49
N CYS A 145 -3.71 -10.36 -8.19
CA CYS A 145 -3.10 -11.42 -7.39
C CYS A 145 -3.44 -12.81 -7.96
N GLN A 146 -4.71 -13.04 -8.29
CA GLN A 146 -5.15 -14.32 -8.88
C GLN A 146 -4.44 -14.63 -10.19
N ALA A 147 -4.27 -13.62 -11.06
CA ALA A 147 -3.65 -13.79 -12.38
C ALA A 147 -2.21 -14.30 -12.31
N ILE A 148 -1.45 -13.94 -11.28
CA ILE A 148 -0.05 -14.36 -11.11
C ILE A 148 0.14 -15.44 -10.04
N GLY A 149 -0.95 -15.92 -9.44
CA GLY A 149 -0.88 -16.93 -8.37
C GLY A 149 -0.35 -16.37 -7.03
N GLN A 150 -0.48 -15.05 -6.78
CA GLN A 150 -0.13 -14.47 -5.48
C GLN A 150 -1.18 -14.82 -4.42
N PRO A 151 -0.81 -15.53 -3.34
CA PRO A 151 -1.74 -15.79 -2.25
C PRO A 151 -2.23 -14.47 -1.61
N LEU A 152 -3.54 -14.28 -1.58
CA LEU A 152 -4.20 -13.12 -0.98
C LEU A 152 -5.34 -13.57 -0.08
N THR A 153 -5.35 -13.08 1.15
CA THR A 153 -6.49 -13.16 2.06
C THR A 153 -7.16 -11.79 2.08
N LEU A 154 -8.22 -11.63 1.28
CA LEU A 154 -9.05 -10.43 1.29
C LEU A 154 -10.32 -10.71 2.08
N ARG A 155 -10.39 -10.21 3.32
CA ARG A 155 -11.52 -10.37 4.22
C ARG A 155 -12.48 -9.19 4.06
N ARG A 156 -13.75 -9.48 3.83
CA ARG A 156 -14.82 -8.48 3.67
C ARG A 156 -15.73 -8.54 4.89
N HIS A 157 -15.90 -7.41 5.57
CA HIS A 157 -16.62 -7.32 6.84
C HIS A 157 -17.90 -6.53 6.67
N ALA A 158 -19.04 -7.18 6.85
CA ALA A 158 -20.36 -6.53 6.86
C ALA A 158 -20.38 -5.46 7.97
N ASP A 159 -21.12 -4.37 7.72
CA ASP A 159 -21.40 -3.28 8.65
C ASP A 159 -20.19 -2.44 9.12
N TYR A 160 -18.96 -2.79 8.72
CA TYR A 160 -17.78 -1.97 8.99
C TYR A 160 -17.62 -0.89 7.93
N ASP A 161 -17.39 0.33 8.41
CA ASP A 161 -17.06 1.51 7.60
C ASP A 161 -15.55 1.71 7.42
N HIS A 162 -15.14 2.93 7.01
CA HIS A 162 -13.73 3.31 6.81
C HIS A 162 -13.03 3.76 8.11
N GLY A 163 -13.71 3.71 9.24
CA GLY A 163 -13.25 4.31 10.48
C GLY A 163 -12.21 3.50 11.24
N TYR A 164 -11.62 4.12 12.26
CA TYR A 164 -10.59 3.47 13.08
C TYR A 164 -11.11 2.35 13.98
N TYR A 165 -12.42 2.29 14.27
CA TYR A 165 -12.99 1.13 14.97
C TYR A 165 -12.87 -0.15 14.15
N PHE A 166 -13.01 -0.05 12.82
CA PHE A 166 -12.71 -1.15 11.91
C PHE A 166 -11.25 -1.61 12.06
N VAL A 167 -10.29 -0.69 11.97
CA VAL A 167 -8.86 -1.00 12.15
C VAL A 167 -8.60 -1.61 13.52
N GLN A 168 -9.13 -1.01 14.59
CA GLN A 168 -8.94 -1.50 15.97
C GLN A 168 -9.44 -2.94 16.16
N THR A 169 -10.54 -3.30 15.50
CA THR A 169 -11.13 -4.63 15.62
C THR A 169 -10.19 -5.71 15.07
N PHE A 170 -9.51 -5.43 13.97
CA PHE A 170 -8.76 -6.46 13.24
C PHE A 170 -7.23 -6.30 13.31
N VAL A 171 -6.69 -5.26 13.93
CA VAL A 171 -5.24 -4.99 13.97
C VAL A 171 -4.45 -6.14 14.62
N ALA A 172 -5.03 -6.84 15.58
CA ALA A 172 -4.37 -7.98 16.21
C ALA A 172 -4.09 -9.13 15.22
N ASP A 173 -4.96 -9.33 14.23
CA ASP A 173 -4.75 -10.33 13.19
C ASP A 173 -3.62 -9.91 12.23
N HIS A 174 -3.55 -8.62 11.89
CA HIS A 174 -2.44 -8.09 11.10
C HIS A 174 -1.11 -8.22 11.83
N LEU A 175 -1.06 -7.95 13.14
CA LEU A 175 0.15 -8.17 13.94
C LEU A 175 0.57 -9.64 13.95
N ARG A 176 -0.38 -10.58 14.07
CA ARG A 176 -0.09 -12.02 13.97
C ARG A 176 0.43 -12.41 12.57
N HIS A 177 -0.19 -11.87 11.51
CA HIS A 177 0.26 -12.09 10.14
C HIS A 177 1.72 -11.65 9.95
N HIS A 178 2.07 -10.46 10.43
CA HIS A 178 3.45 -9.98 10.38
C HIS A 178 4.39 -10.80 11.25
N ALA A 179 3.99 -11.16 12.47
CA ALA A 179 4.81 -11.96 13.37
C ALA A 179 5.18 -13.33 12.77
N GLN A 180 4.27 -13.99 12.05
CA GLN A 180 4.55 -15.27 11.37
C GLN A 180 5.66 -15.19 10.34
N ALA A 181 5.84 -14.05 9.69
CA ALA A 181 6.85 -13.83 8.66
C ALA A 181 8.16 -13.24 9.22
N LEU A 182 8.14 -12.67 10.42
CA LEU A 182 9.27 -11.96 11.01
C LEU A 182 9.96 -12.76 12.14
N LEU A 183 9.33 -13.79 12.66
CA LEU A 183 9.89 -14.69 13.69
C LEU A 183 10.47 -15.96 13.06
#